data_2c4c86a6cbb49b0b0b8334be30fde817
#
_entry.id   2c4c86a6cbb49b0b0b8334be30fde817
#
_cell.length_a   1.000
_cell.length_b   1.000
_cell.length_c   1.000
_cell.angle_alpha   90.00
_cell.angle_beta   90.00
_cell.angle_gamma   90.00
#
_symmetry.space_group_name_H-M   'P 1'
#
loop_
_entity.id
_entity.type
_entity.pdbx_description
1 polymer ?
#
loop_
_entity_poly.entity_id
_entity_poly.type
_entity_poly.pdbx_seq_one_letter_code
_entity_poly.pdbx_strand_id
1 'polypeptide(L)'
;MNNEKILTRWIVEKLGLDKLEVITSDMLEGYTSIGNGAFAYHNTLTSISIPNSITSIGNEAFRECISLTSISIGNSVTSIGHDAFKDCYSITSITLPNTITSIGYYAFCGCYDLTTINIPSSISKISMFAFMKNRNIKNVVIGDKNYELQTVVNSKCKAYKAFNADLTCRGFQYEEGKTYEMDENPELCIRGFHACLNLLDVFNYYNGVFGEDVVVHEVELDGVSDEKNKGNSKVVAKKITIGKRIL
;
A
#
# COMPACT_ATOMS: atom_id res chain seq x y z
N MET A 1 28.46 -13.66 15.15
CA MET A 1 27.86 -12.35 15.53
C MET A 1 27.66 -11.59 14.23
N ASN A 2 26.41 -11.43 13.77
CA ASN A 2 26.14 -10.59 12.61
C ASN A 2 26.45 -9.15 12.99
N ASN A 3 27.54 -8.60 12.44
CA ASN A 3 27.85 -7.18 12.58
C ASN A 3 26.85 -6.41 11.71
N GLU A 4 25.70 -6.08 12.29
CA GLU A 4 24.72 -5.23 11.65
C GLU A 4 25.32 -3.83 11.45
N LYS A 5 25.51 -3.43 10.20
CA LYS A 5 25.98 -2.08 9.83
C LYS A 5 24.80 -1.26 9.34
N ILE A 6 24.31 -0.38 10.19
CA ILE A 6 23.19 0.49 9.90
C ILE A 6 23.69 1.77 9.22
N LEU A 7 23.17 2.08 8.04
CA LEU A 7 23.38 3.35 7.37
C LEU A 7 22.50 4.42 8.04
N THR A 8 23.08 5.21 8.93
CA THR A 8 22.37 6.29 9.64
C THR A 8 22.50 7.62 8.89
N ARG A 9 21.64 8.59 9.23
CA ARG A 9 21.70 9.95 8.67
C ARG A 9 23.09 10.59 8.84
N TRP A 10 23.69 10.43 10.01
CA TRP A 10 25.03 10.93 10.27
C TRP A 10 26.08 10.34 9.30
N ILE A 11 25.97 9.03 8.97
CA ILE A 11 26.88 8.38 8.01
C ILE A 11 26.62 8.93 6.59
N VAL A 12 25.36 9.09 6.19
CA VAL A 12 24.96 9.68 4.90
C VAL A 12 25.59 11.06 4.73
N GLU A 13 25.46 11.93 5.73
CA GLU A 13 26.04 13.28 5.74
C GLU A 13 27.58 13.24 5.74
N LYS A 14 28.19 12.37 6.57
CA LYS A 14 29.65 12.21 6.65
C LYS A 14 30.27 11.75 5.33
N LEU A 15 29.57 10.89 4.58
CA LEU A 15 30.00 10.39 3.27
C LEU A 15 29.62 11.33 2.12
N GLY A 16 28.88 12.42 2.39
CA GLY A 16 28.40 13.36 1.39
C GLY A 16 27.30 12.81 0.49
N LEU A 17 26.67 11.69 0.86
CA LEU A 17 25.59 11.08 0.08
C LEU A 17 24.34 11.96 0.01
N ASP A 18 24.13 12.80 1.04
CA ASP A 18 23.05 13.80 1.11
C ASP A 18 23.13 14.91 0.07
N LYS A 19 24.23 14.99 -0.68
CA LYS A 19 24.46 15.98 -1.74
C LYS A 19 24.33 15.39 -3.16
N LEU A 20 24.16 14.08 -3.27
CA LEU A 20 24.11 13.38 -4.54
C LEU A 20 22.67 13.31 -5.07
N GLU A 21 22.50 13.51 -6.35
CA GLU A 21 21.21 13.29 -7.03
C GLU A 21 20.94 11.81 -7.34
N VAL A 22 21.99 11.01 -7.44
CA VAL A 22 21.94 9.58 -7.74
C VAL A 22 22.80 8.80 -6.75
N ILE A 23 22.23 7.79 -6.12
CA ILE A 23 22.95 6.87 -5.22
C ILE A 23 22.90 5.47 -5.84
N THR A 24 24.09 4.93 -6.11
CA THR A 24 24.26 3.59 -6.68
C THR A 24 24.44 2.54 -5.62
N SER A 25 24.23 1.26 -5.96
CA SER A 25 24.29 0.14 -5.03
C SER A 25 25.68 -0.04 -4.39
N ASP A 26 26.75 0.22 -5.14
CA ASP A 26 28.14 0.12 -4.67
C ASP A 26 28.46 1.14 -3.57
N MET A 27 27.83 2.33 -3.58
CA MET A 27 27.96 3.33 -2.52
C MET A 27 27.38 2.86 -1.17
N LEU A 28 26.46 1.89 -1.22
CA LEU A 28 25.79 1.33 -0.04
C LEU A 28 26.32 -0.06 0.34
N GLU A 29 27.33 -0.56 -0.36
CA GLU A 29 27.91 -1.86 -0.05
C GLU A 29 28.53 -1.89 1.36
N GLY A 30 28.35 -3.05 2.02
CA GLY A 30 28.82 -3.27 3.40
C GLY A 30 27.88 -2.76 4.49
N TYR A 31 26.78 -2.08 4.16
CA TYR A 31 25.66 -1.84 5.08
C TYR A 31 24.65 -2.97 4.97
N THR A 32 23.95 -3.26 6.07
CA THR A 32 22.93 -4.32 6.17
C THR A 32 21.53 -3.77 6.35
N SER A 33 21.40 -2.52 6.74
CA SER A 33 20.10 -1.82 6.83
C SER A 33 20.23 -0.32 6.56
N ILE A 34 19.15 0.27 6.05
CA ILE A 34 18.98 1.72 5.97
C ILE A 34 18.28 2.15 7.25
N GLY A 35 18.93 2.99 8.05
CA GLY A 35 18.44 3.43 9.34
C GLY A 35 17.28 4.42 9.25
N ASN A 36 16.68 4.71 10.41
CA ASN A 36 15.58 5.67 10.50
C ASN A 36 16.03 7.06 10.03
N GLY A 37 15.23 7.67 9.14
CA GLY A 37 15.47 9.01 8.60
C GLY A 37 16.79 9.18 7.82
N ALA A 38 17.44 8.09 7.38
CA ALA A 38 18.79 8.14 6.80
C ALA A 38 18.90 9.13 5.64
N PHE A 39 17.91 9.16 4.73
CA PHE A 39 17.81 10.07 3.59
C PHE A 39 16.61 11.01 3.68
N ALA A 40 15.99 11.16 4.86
CA ALA A 40 14.82 12.02 4.98
C ALA A 40 15.13 13.46 4.53
N TYR A 41 14.20 14.05 3.78
CA TYR A 41 14.31 15.41 3.22
C TYR A 41 15.43 15.61 2.19
N HIS A 42 15.90 14.53 1.58
CA HIS A 42 16.90 14.61 0.51
C HIS A 42 16.22 15.05 -0.81
N ASN A 43 15.96 16.36 -0.92
CA ASN A 43 15.12 16.94 -1.97
C ASN A 43 15.76 16.92 -3.37
N THR A 44 17.06 16.69 -3.49
CA THR A 44 17.75 16.60 -4.77
C THR A 44 17.94 15.15 -5.24
N LEU A 45 17.69 14.16 -4.38
CA LEU A 45 17.81 12.75 -4.76
C LEU A 45 16.76 12.38 -5.81
N THR A 46 17.21 12.01 -7.01
CA THR A 46 16.33 11.60 -8.11
C THR A 46 16.24 10.09 -8.28
N SER A 47 17.31 9.37 -7.91
CA SER A 47 17.38 7.91 -8.05
C SER A 47 18.25 7.27 -6.98
N ILE A 48 17.81 6.09 -6.52
CA ILE A 48 18.60 5.25 -5.62
C ILE A 48 18.48 3.77 -5.98
N SER A 49 19.63 3.06 -5.92
CA SER A 49 19.70 1.60 -6.04
C SER A 49 20.14 0.99 -4.71
N ILE A 50 19.24 0.26 -4.07
CA ILE A 50 19.47 -0.42 -2.79
C ILE A 50 20.02 -1.82 -3.06
N PRO A 51 21.25 -2.16 -2.58
CA PRO A 51 21.88 -3.44 -2.86
C PRO A 51 21.24 -4.61 -2.08
N ASN A 52 21.60 -5.83 -2.49
CA ASN A 52 21.14 -7.05 -1.81
C ASN A 52 21.77 -7.26 -0.41
N SER A 53 22.77 -6.46 -0.02
CA SER A 53 23.27 -6.48 1.35
C SER A 53 22.29 -5.89 2.37
N ILE A 54 21.36 -5.05 1.92
CA ILE A 54 20.34 -4.40 2.75
C ILE A 54 19.14 -5.34 2.96
N THR A 55 18.78 -5.56 4.23
CA THR A 55 17.68 -6.43 4.65
C THR A 55 16.45 -5.67 5.14
N SER A 56 16.59 -4.40 5.51
CA SER A 56 15.50 -3.57 6.01
C SER A 56 15.66 -2.09 5.66
N ILE A 57 14.52 -1.41 5.46
CA ILE A 57 14.42 0.03 5.30
C ILE A 57 13.71 0.59 6.53
N GLY A 58 14.40 1.46 7.28
CA GLY A 58 13.91 2.02 8.54
C GLY A 58 12.76 3.02 8.40
N ASN A 59 12.24 3.46 9.55
CA ASN A 59 11.18 4.47 9.59
C ASN A 59 11.68 5.80 8.99
N GLU A 60 10.83 6.46 8.20
CA GLU A 60 11.12 7.76 7.59
C GLU A 60 12.40 7.79 6.72
N ALA A 61 12.93 6.62 6.32
CA ALA A 61 14.24 6.51 5.67
C ALA A 61 14.39 7.41 4.44
N PHE A 62 13.32 7.59 3.65
CA PHE A 62 13.25 8.45 2.46
C PHE A 62 12.08 9.44 2.53
N ARG A 63 11.60 9.77 3.75
CA ARG A 63 10.49 10.71 3.90
C ARG A 63 10.82 12.04 3.22
N GLU A 64 9.85 12.56 2.46
CA GLU A 64 9.96 13.84 1.75
C GLU A 64 11.16 13.94 0.78
N CYS A 65 11.59 12.81 0.20
CA CYS A 65 12.50 12.82 -0.97
C CYS A 65 11.69 13.22 -2.22
N ILE A 66 11.35 14.50 -2.32
CA ILE A 66 10.33 15.01 -3.27
C ILE A 66 10.70 14.85 -4.73
N SER A 67 12.00 14.78 -5.05
CA SER A 67 12.51 14.60 -6.43
C SER A 67 12.77 13.14 -6.79
N LEU A 68 12.56 12.19 -5.86
CA LEU A 68 12.83 10.78 -6.10
C LEU A 68 11.83 10.20 -7.10
N THR A 69 12.32 9.89 -8.31
CA THR A 69 11.51 9.33 -9.40
C THR A 69 11.69 7.83 -9.57
N SER A 70 12.87 7.32 -9.21
CA SER A 70 13.25 5.93 -9.43
C SER A 70 13.91 5.32 -8.20
N ILE A 71 13.42 4.14 -7.82
CA ILE A 71 14.00 3.34 -6.74
C ILE A 71 14.07 1.87 -7.16
N SER A 72 15.25 1.28 -7.01
CA SER A 72 15.47 -0.16 -7.13
C SER A 72 15.72 -0.74 -5.74
N ILE A 73 14.91 -1.70 -5.33
CA ILE A 73 15.00 -2.34 -4.00
C ILE A 73 15.59 -3.74 -4.17
N GLY A 74 16.70 -4.00 -3.46
CA GLY A 74 17.39 -5.29 -3.49
C GLY A 74 16.54 -6.43 -2.96
N ASN A 75 16.80 -7.64 -3.48
CA ASN A 75 16.02 -8.86 -3.19
C ASN A 75 16.26 -9.46 -1.80
N SER A 76 16.98 -8.78 -0.91
CA SER A 76 17.12 -9.20 0.50
C SER A 76 16.29 -8.36 1.47
N VAL A 77 15.67 -7.28 0.99
CA VAL A 77 14.83 -6.42 1.84
C VAL A 77 13.55 -7.16 2.21
N THR A 78 13.29 -7.28 3.52
CA THR A 78 12.12 -7.99 4.07
C THR A 78 11.07 -7.07 4.66
N SER A 79 11.45 -5.84 5.01
CA SER A 79 10.54 -4.88 5.66
C SER A 79 10.78 -3.44 5.24
N ILE A 80 9.68 -2.69 5.18
CA ILE A 80 9.65 -1.25 4.95
C ILE A 80 8.99 -0.60 6.16
N GLY A 81 9.69 0.35 6.80
CA GLY A 81 9.27 1.01 8.03
C GLY A 81 8.13 2.01 7.86
N HIS A 82 7.70 2.60 9.00
CA HIS A 82 6.67 3.66 9.01
C HIS A 82 7.16 4.90 8.28
N ASP A 83 6.29 5.56 7.52
CA ASP A 83 6.59 6.79 6.76
C ASP A 83 7.81 6.68 5.82
N ALA A 84 8.29 5.46 5.48
CA ALA A 84 9.59 5.27 4.83
C ALA A 84 9.74 6.02 3.50
N PHE A 85 8.67 6.12 2.69
CA PHE A 85 8.60 6.87 1.43
C PHE A 85 7.46 7.89 1.44
N LYS A 86 7.05 8.33 2.63
CA LYS A 86 5.97 9.31 2.75
C LYS A 86 6.34 10.62 2.08
N ASP A 87 5.36 11.16 1.32
CA ASP A 87 5.50 12.42 0.59
C ASP A 87 6.67 12.44 -0.42
N CYS A 88 7.02 11.27 -0.99
CA CYS A 88 7.88 11.15 -2.18
C CYS A 88 7.05 11.41 -3.43
N TYR A 89 6.79 12.67 -3.75
CA TYR A 89 5.76 13.09 -4.71
C TYR A 89 5.99 12.58 -6.12
N SER A 90 7.25 12.47 -6.55
CA SER A 90 7.64 12.19 -7.94
C SER A 90 7.79 10.70 -8.28
N ILE A 91 7.61 9.78 -7.32
CA ILE A 91 7.66 8.34 -7.62
C ILE A 91 6.45 7.97 -8.46
N THR A 92 6.70 7.42 -9.67
CA THR A 92 5.63 7.02 -10.60
C THR A 92 5.25 5.55 -10.53
N SER A 93 6.20 4.70 -10.15
CA SER A 93 6.00 3.25 -9.97
C SER A 93 6.93 2.70 -8.90
N ILE A 94 6.47 1.64 -8.22
CA ILE A 94 7.27 0.90 -7.24
C ILE A 94 7.10 -0.59 -7.51
N THR A 95 8.23 -1.29 -7.63
CA THR A 95 8.28 -2.75 -7.64
C THR A 95 8.91 -3.24 -6.34
N LEU A 96 8.12 -3.90 -5.53
CA LEU A 96 8.57 -4.50 -4.29
C LEU A 96 9.11 -5.91 -4.56
N PRO A 97 10.30 -6.28 -4.03
CA PRO A 97 10.84 -7.62 -4.20
C PRO A 97 10.01 -8.68 -3.47
N ASN A 98 10.05 -9.92 -3.95
CA ASN A 98 9.30 -11.05 -3.38
C ASN A 98 9.77 -11.49 -1.97
N THR A 99 10.72 -10.80 -1.39
CA THR A 99 11.19 -10.99 0.00
C THR A 99 10.48 -10.10 1.00
N ILE A 100 9.79 -9.04 0.53
CA ILE A 100 9.06 -8.12 1.41
C ILE A 100 7.89 -8.87 2.08
N THR A 101 7.87 -8.86 3.40
CA THR A 101 6.80 -9.45 4.22
C THR A 101 5.94 -8.41 4.93
N SER A 102 6.46 -7.19 5.14
CA SER A 102 5.75 -6.15 5.87
C SER A 102 5.97 -4.74 5.33
N ILE A 103 4.88 -3.94 5.35
CA ILE A 103 4.86 -2.52 5.00
C ILE A 103 4.26 -1.74 6.17
N GLY A 104 4.99 -0.74 6.65
CA GLY A 104 4.64 0.07 7.81
C GLY A 104 3.54 1.12 7.55
N TYR A 105 3.10 1.77 8.63
CA TYR A 105 2.13 2.88 8.60
C TYR A 105 2.61 4.00 7.67
N TYR A 106 1.73 4.51 6.82
CA TYR A 106 2.00 5.62 5.89
C TYR A 106 3.23 5.44 4.98
N ALA A 107 3.74 4.21 4.83
CA ALA A 107 5.01 3.95 4.14
C ALA A 107 5.11 4.59 2.76
N PHE A 108 4.02 4.64 2.00
CA PHE A 108 3.91 5.28 0.68
C PHE A 108 2.80 6.34 0.63
N CYS A 109 2.46 6.94 1.78
CA CYS A 109 1.43 7.97 1.84
C CYS A 109 1.90 9.22 1.11
N GLY A 110 1.04 9.80 0.25
CA GLY A 110 1.33 11.04 -0.44
C GLY A 110 2.31 10.94 -1.62
N CYS A 111 2.55 9.74 -2.16
CA CYS A 111 3.28 9.57 -3.42
C CYS A 111 2.32 9.91 -4.58
N TYR A 112 2.15 11.21 -4.87
CA TYR A 112 1.05 11.69 -5.72
C TYR A 112 1.14 11.25 -7.17
N ASP A 113 2.35 11.05 -7.71
CA ASP A 113 2.57 10.62 -9.10
C ASP A 113 2.55 9.09 -9.27
N LEU A 114 2.39 8.35 -8.15
CA LEU A 114 2.37 6.89 -8.19
C LEU A 114 1.11 6.39 -8.93
N THR A 115 1.32 5.70 -10.05
CA THR A 115 0.25 5.15 -10.91
C THR A 115 0.12 3.64 -10.84
N THR A 116 1.21 2.95 -10.51
CA THR A 116 1.26 1.50 -10.46
C THR A 116 2.06 1.04 -9.24
N ILE A 117 1.53 0.08 -8.53
CA ILE A 117 2.24 -0.61 -7.44
C ILE A 117 2.19 -2.12 -7.64
N ASN A 118 3.35 -2.75 -7.48
CA ASN A 118 3.45 -4.21 -7.45
C ASN A 118 3.68 -4.67 -6.01
N ILE A 119 2.70 -5.38 -5.46
CA ILE A 119 2.72 -5.96 -4.12
C ILE A 119 3.03 -7.45 -4.27
N PRO A 120 4.14 -7.95 -3.73
CA PRO A 120 4.49 -9.35 -3.84
C PRO A 120 3.53 -10.24 -3.04
N SER A 121 3.35 -11.49 -3.48
CA SER A 121 2.53 -12.49 -2.77
C SER A 121 3.11 -12.91 -1.41
N SER A 122 4.37 -12.60 -1.14
CA SER A 122 5.04 -12.82 0.15
C SER A 122 4.55 -11.91 1.26
N ILE A 123 3.80 -10.84 0.92
CA ILE A 123 3.39 -9.86 1.91
C ILE A 123 2.40 -10.48 2.90
N SER A 124 2.72 -10.40 4.20
CA SER A 124 1.86 -10.86 5.27
C SER A 124 1.24 -9.71 6.07
N LYS A 125 1.88 -8.53 6.01
CA LYS A 125 1.46 -7.35 6.78
C LYS A 125 1.51 -6.08 5.94
N ILE A 126 0.36 -5.42 5.78
CA ILE A 126 0.27 -4.05 5.27
C ILE A 126 -0.41 -3.21 6.35
N SER A 127 0.30 -2.25 6.90
CA SER A 127 -0.27 -1.37 7.93
C SER A 127 -1.28 -0.39 7.34
N MET A 128 -2.20 0.05 8.19
CA MET A 128 -3.23 1.04 7.85
C MET A 128 -2.60 2.30 7.24
N PHE A 129 -3.28 2.90 6.27
CA PHE A 129 -2.85 4.11 5.57
C PHE A 129 -1.51 4.02 4.81
N ALA A 130 -0.95 2.81 4.61
CA ALA A 130 0.31 2.63 3.90
C ALA A 130 0.33 3.33 2.54
N PHE A 131 -0.79 3.39 1.85
CA PHE A 131 -0.96 4.01 0.52
C PHE A 131 -1.92 5.22 0.52
N MET A 132 -2.13 5.84 1.68
CA MET A 132 -3.06 6.96 1.82
C MET A 132 -2.66 8.13 0.91
N LYS A 133 -3.66 8.87 0.40
CA LYS A 133 -3.52 10.05 -0.49
C LYS A 133 -3.00 9.79 -1.90
N ASN A 134 -2.76 8.55 -2.31
CA ASN A 134 -2.30 8.20 -3.66
C ASN A 134 -3.49 8.10 -4.62
N ARG A 135 -3.96 9.24 -5.13
CA ARG A 135 -5.19 9.32 -5.96
C ARG A 135 -4.98 8.90 -7.42
N ASN A 136 -3.73 8.77 -7.84
CA ASN A 136 -3.38 8.45 -9.23
C ASN A 136 -3.10 6.97 -9.47
N ILE A 137 -3.12 6.12 -8.41
CA ILE A 137 -2.94 4.68 -8.59
C ILE A 137 -4.14 4.10 -9.34
N LYS A 138 -3.85 3.53 -10.51
CA LYS A 138 -4.82 2.88 -11.40
C LYS A 138 -4.66 1.37 -11.37
N ASN A 139 -3.42 0.88 -11.21
CA ASN A 139 -3.09 -0.53 -11.28
C ASN A 139 -2.43 -0.99 -9.99
N VAL A 140 -3.00 -2.02 -9.38
CA VAL A 140 -2.43 -2.72 -8.23
C VAL A 140 -2.18 -4.16 -8.67
N VAL A 141 -0.92 -4.58 -8.69
CA VAL A 141 -0.54 -5.96 -8.99
C VAL A 141 -0.24 -6.68 -7.68
N ILE A 142 -0.87 -7.82 -7.43
CA ILE A 142 -0.58 -8.70 -6.29
C ILE A 142 -0.18 -10.06 -6.82
N GLY A 143 1.09 -10.42 -6.65
CA GLY A 143 1.67 -11.58 -7.32
C GLY A 143 1.54 -11.44 -8.84
N ASP A 144 0.82 -12.36 -9.47
CA ASP A 144 0.60 -12.37 -10.94
C ASP A 144 -0.74 -11.75 -11.36
N LYS A 145 -1.51 -11.20 -10.41
CA LYS A 145 -2.85 -10.65 -10.68
C LYS A 145 -2.86 -9.14 -10.67
N ASN A 146 -3.48 -8.55 -11.69
CA ASN A 146 -3.70 -7.11 -11.79
C ASN A 146 -5.11 -6.75 -11.31
N TYR A 147 -5.19 -5.78 -10.40
CA TYR A 147 -6.42 -5.24 -9.82
C TYR A 147 -6.57 -3.78 -10.25
N GLU A 148 -7.31 -3.57 -11.32
CA GLU A 148 -7.60 -2.23 -11.83
C GLU A 148 -8.71 -1.55 -11.04
N LEU A 149 -8.78 -0.22 -11.14
CA LEU A 149 -9.89 0.56 -10.61
C LEU A 149 -11.20 0.06 -11.23
N GLN A 150 -12.12 -0.38 -10.39
CA GLN A 150 -13.41 -0.87 -10.82
C GLN A 150 -14.36 0.29 -11.16
N THR A 151 -15.30 0.03 -12.08
CA THR A 151 -16.32 1.00 -12.49
C THR A 151 -17.71 0.44 -12.26
N VAL A 152 -18.66 1.33 -11.97
CA VAL A 152 -20.07 0.98 -11.82
C VAL A 152 -20.74 1.05 -13.18
N VAL A 153 -21.41 -0.04 -13.59
CA VAL A 153 -22.18 -0.12 -14.84
C VAL A 153 -23.58 -0.66 -14.53
N ASN A 154 -24.62 0.10 -14.88
CA ASN A 154 -26.02 -0.27 -14.62
C ASN A 154 -26.28 -0.70 -13.16
N SER A 155 -25.78 0.11 -12.21
CA SER A 155 -25.85 -0.15 -10.76
C SER A 155 -25.18 -1.45 -10.27
N LYS A 156 -24.29 -2.04 -11.08
CA LYS A 156 -23.51 -3.24 -10.75
C LYS A 156 -22.03 -2.95 -10.90
N CYS A 157 -21.22 -3.55 -10.04
CA CYS A 157 -19.78 -3.52 -10.19
C CYS A 157 -19.10 -4.66 -9.40
N LYS A 158 -17.86 -4.94 -9.78
CA LYS A 158 -16.91 -5.58 -8.88
C LYS A 158 -16.33 -4.51 -7.95
N ALA A 159 -15.96 -4.90 -6.74
CA ALA A 159 -15.39 -4.01 -5.75
C ALA A 159 -14.53 -4.80 -4.76
N TYR A 160 -13.95 -4.12 -3.79
CA TYR A 160 -13.09 -4.69 -2.78
C TYR A 160 -13.63 -4.36 -1.39
N LYS A 161 -13.71 -5.36 -0.52
CA LYS A 161 -14.19 -5.19 0.84
C LYS A 161 -13.28 -5.92 1.82
N ALA A 162 -12.93 -5.23 2.92
CA ALA A 162 -12.25 -5.86 4.03
C ALA A 162 -13.25 -6.42 5.04
N PHE A 163 -12.82 -7.49 5.69
CA PHE A 163 -13.49 -8.17 6.78
C PHE A 163 -12.47 -8.49 7.86
N ASN A 164 -12.92 -8.79 9.08
CA ASN A 164 -12.07 -9.48 10.05
C ASN A 164 -11.64 -10.85 9.50
N ALA A 165 -10.60 -11.45 10.06
CA ALA A 165 -10.07 -12.74 9.58
C ALA A 165 -11.12 -13.87 9.56
N ASP A 166 -12.13 -13.79 10.41
CA ASP A 166 -13.26 -14.71 10.50
C ASP A 166 -14.43 -14.38 9.57
N LEU A 167 -14.25 -13.45 8.61
CA LEU A 167 -15.28 -12.90 7.73
C LEU A 167 -16.40 -12.13 8.47
N THR A 168 -16.17 -11.62 9.67
CA THR A 168 -17.11 -10.69 10.29
C THR A 168 -16.86 -9.24 9.85
N CYS A 169 -17.91 -8.44 9.80
CA CYS A 169 -17.82 -7.00 9.60
C CYS A 169 -18.97 -6.32 10.37
N ARG A 170 -18.64 -5.42 11.29
CA ARG A 170 -19.60 -4.71 12.15
C ARG A 170 -20.58 -5.66 12.88
N GLY A 171 -20.07 -6.79 13.35
CA GLY A 171 -20.86 -7.80 14.08
C GLY A 171 -21.75 -8.69 13.21
N PHE A 172 -21.70 -8.55 11.90
CA PHE A 172 -22.40 -9.44 10.97
C PHE A 172 -21.42 -10.47 10.41
N GLN A 173 -21.84 -11.75 10.37
CA GLN A 173 -21.07 -12.86 9.82
C GLN A 173 -21.39 -13.03 8.34
N TYR A 174 -20.33 -13.01 7.52
CA TYR A 174 -20.39 -13.29 6.08
C TYR A 174 -19.81 -14.66 5.77
N GLU A 175 -20.14 -15.19 4.59
CA GLU A 175 -19.59 -16.44 4.06
C GLU A 175 -19.21 -16.25 2.60
N GLU A 176 -18.05 -16.80 2.21
CA GLU A 176 -17.58 -16.78 0.81
C GLU A 176 -18.59 -17.51 -0.10
N GLY A 177 -18.84 -16.97 -1.29
CA GLY A 177 -19.79 -17.48 -2.25
C GLY A 177 -21.26 -17.12 -1.97
N LYS A 178 -21.58 -16.56 -0.81
CA LYS A 178 -22.95 -16.17 -0.48
C LYS A 178 -23.29 -14.73 -0.90
N THR A 179 -24.57 -14.54 -1.16
CA THR A 179 -25.17 -13.25 -1.51
C THR A 179 -26.07 -12.78 -0.38
N TYR A 180 -25.94 -11.50 -0.05
CA TYR A 180 -26.73 -10.82 0.98
C TYR A 180 -27.45 -9.62 0.36
N GLU A 181 -28.68 -9.39 0.74
CA GLU A 181 -29.52 -8.31 0.26
C GLU A 181 -30.23 -7.62 1.43
N MET A 182 -30.48 -6.32 1.28
CA MET A 182 -31.22 -5.54 2.26
C MET A 182 -32.51 -4.97 1.59
N ASP A 183 -33.56 -4.83 2.37
CA ASP A 183 -34.86 -4.36 1.88
C ASP A 183 -34.89 -2.86 1.60
N GLU A 184 -34.07 -2.08 2.32
CA GLU A 184 -34.05 -0.62 2.22
C GLU A 184 -33.05 -0.12 1.17
N ASN A 185 -33.26 1.10 0.67
CA ASN A 185 -32.29 1.76 -0.20
C ASN A 185 -30.98 2.07 0.55
N PRO A 186 -29.82 1.79 -0.05
CA PRO A 186 -28.55 2.04 0.56
C PRO A 186 -28.23 3.54 0.62
N GLU A 187 -27.61 3.98 1.72
CA GLU A 187 -27.10 5.33 1.90
C GLU A 187 -25.63 5.29 2.30
N LEU A 188 -24.79 6.08 1.60
CA LEU A 188 -23.34 6.08 1.85
C LEU A 188 -23.01 6.49 3.30
N CYS A 189 -22.17 5.68 3.95
CA CYS A 189 -21.75 5.83 5.35
C CYS A 189 -22.85 5.64 6.42
N ILE A 190 -24.10 5.41 6.04
CA ILE A 190 -25.23 5.23 6.96
C ILE A 190 -25.67 3.76 6.95
N ARG A 191 -26.17 3.28 5.82
CA ARG A 191 -26.68 1.91 5.66
C ARG A 191 -26.31 1.33 4.31
N GLY A 192 -26.24 0.01 4.21
CA GLY A 192 -25.92 -0.71 2.99
C GLY A 192 -24.58 -1.45 3.05
N PHE A 193 -24.30 -2.19 1.99
CA PHE A 193 -23.05 -2.92 1.83
C PHE A 193 -21.97 -2.02 1.26
N HIS A 194 -21.04 -1.57 2.09
CA HIS A 194 -19.97 -0.67 1.70
C HIS A 194 -18.76 -1.44 1.17
N ALA A 195 -18.20 -0.98 0.08
CA ALA A 195 -16.96 -1.50 -0.52
C ALA A 195 -16.18 -0.37 -1.21
N CYS A 196 -15.02 -0.68 -1.76
CA CYS A 196 -14.17 0.27 -2.49
C CYS A 196 -13.96 -0.20 -3.92
N LEU A 197 -14.06 0.71 -4.90
CA LEU A 197 -13.75 0.42 -6.31
C LEU A 197 -12.24 0.30 -6.54
N ASN A 198 -11.45 0.93 -5.70
CA ASN A 198 -9.98 0.82 -5.70
C ASN A 198 -9.56 -0.04 -4.51
N LEU A 199 -8.78 -1.09 -4.76
CA LEU A 199 -8.29 -1.99 -3.73
C LEU A 199 -7.50 -1.26 -2.63
N LEU A 200 -6.68 -0.28 -2.97
CA LEU A 200 -5.87 0.45 -1.99
C LEU A 200 -6.69 1.36 -1.09
N ASP A 201 -7.88 1.78 -1.50
CA ASP A 201 -8.75 2.57 -0.63
C ASP A 201 -9.31 1.73 0.53
N VAL A 202 -9.33 0.40 0.39
CA VAL A 202 -9.73 -0.50 1.50
C VAL A 202 -8.82 -0.29 2.70
N PHE A 203 -7.51 -0.10 2.49
CA PHE A 203 -6.53 0.13 3.57
C PHE A 203 -6.76 1.44 4.33
N ASN A 204 -7.56 2.36 3.79
CA ASN A 204 -7.88 3.63 4.43
C ASN A 204 -9.08 3.55 5.40
N TYR A 205 -9.88 2.48 5.34
CA TYR A 205 -11.14 2.39 6.07
C TYR A 205 -11.16 1.36 7.20
N TYR A 206 -10.18 0.48 7.29
CA TYR A 206 -10.15 -0.59 8.27
C TYR A 206 -8.97 -0.43 9.22
N ASN A 207 -9.28 -0.45 10.53
CA ASN A 207 -8.27 -0.52 11.58
C ASN A 207 -7.81 -1.97 11.73
N GLY A 208 -6.51 -2.20 11.66
CA GLY A 208 -5.94 -3.53 11.83
C GLY A 208 -4.72 -3.76 10.93
N VAL A 209 -4.15 -4.92 11.06
CA VAL A 209 -3.05 -5.40 10.22
C VAL A 209 -3.63 -6.32 9.16
N PHE A 210 -3.55 -5.91 7.90
CA PHE A 210 -4.02 -6.73 6.79
C PHE A 210 -3.15 -7.98 6.67
N GLY A 211 -3.83 -9.14 6.48
CA GLY A 211 -3.21 -10.45 6.45
C GLY A 211 -3.30 -11.23 7.75
N GLU A 212 -3.32 -10.56 8.93
CA GLU A 212 -3.47 -11.18 10.26
C GLU A 212 -4.90 -10.98 10.79
N ASP A 213 -5.27 -9.72 11.04
CA ASP A 213 -6.55 -9.37 11.65
C ASP A 213 -7.65 -9.08 10.63
N VAL A 214 -7.24 -8.66 9.41
CA VAL A 214 -8.12 -8.18 8.35
C VAL A 214 -7.80 -8.90 7.05
N VAL A 215 -8.82 -9.41 6.41
CA VAL A 215 -8.75 -10.03 5.08
C VAL A 215 -9.50 -9.19 4.06
N VAL A 216 -9.08 -9.22 2.82
CA VAL A 216 -9.73 -8.51 1.70
C VAL A 216 -10.28 -9.50 0.71
N HIS A 217 -11.54 -9.31 0.33
CA HIS A 217 -12.22 -10.11 -0.69
C HIS A 217 -12.62 -9.23 -1.88
N GLU A 218 -12.57 -9.82 -3.07
CA GLU A 218 -13.39 -9.32 -4.18
C GLU A 218 -14.86 -9.50 -3.81
N VAL A 219 -15.69 -8.53 -4.18
CA VAL A 219 -17.14 -8.61 -3.99
C VAL A 219 -17.84 -8.15 -5.25
N GLU A 220 -19.01 -8.72 -5.53
CA GLU A 220 -19.92 -8.23 -6.56
C GLU A 220 -21.03 -7.44 -5.88
N LEU A 221 -21.28 -6.23 -6.36
CA LEU A 221 -22.29 -5.32 -5.85
C LEU A 221 -23.41 -5.15 -6.86
N ASP A 222 -24.65 -5.09 -6.39
CA ASP A 222 -25.83 -4.76 -7.18
C ASP A 222 -26.70 -3.72 -6.44
N GLY A 223 -27.41 -2.88 -7.19
CA GLY A 223 -28.14 -1.74 -6.62
C GLY A 223 -27.18 -0.72 -5.97
N VAL A 224 -26.08 -0.40 -6.65
CA VAL A 224 -25.11 0.59 -6.17
C VAL A 224 -25.73 1.98 -6.22
N SER A 225 -25.67 2.72 -5.12
CA SER A 225 -26.12 4.11 -5.05
C SER A 225 -25.25 5.02 -5.93
N ASP A 226 -25.87 6.00 -6.57
CA ASP A 226 -25.18 7.04 -7.34
C ASP A 226 -24.41 8.04 -6.47
N GLU A 227 -24.56 7.96 -5.14
CA GLU A 227 -23.80 8.76 -4.20
C GLU A 227 -22.32 8.35 -4.20
N LYS A 228 -21.48 9.25 -4.70
CA LYS A 228 -20.02 9.09 -4.68
C LYS A 228 -19.42 9.92 -3.56
N ASN A 229 -18.62 9.30 -2.73
CA ASN A 229 -17.81 10.02 -1.75
C ASN A 229 -16.70 10.79 -2.48
N LYS A 230 -16.72 12.14 -2.39
CA LYS A 230 -15.72 12.99 -3.07
C LYS A 230 -14.31 12.65 -2.60
N GLY A 231 -13.50 12.11 -3.50
CA GLY A 231 -12.07 11.89 -3.29
C GLY A 231 -11.66 10.49 -2.87
N ASN A 232 -12.57 9.51 -2.85
CA ASN A 232 -12.25 8.09 -2.69
C ASN A 232 -13.21 7.21 -3.52
N SER A 233 -12.87 5.93 -3.65
CA SER A 233 -13.63 4.98 -4.46
C SER A 233 -14.72 4.23 -3.66
N LYS A 234 -15.07 4.69 -2.46
CA LYS A 234 -16.07 4.03 -1.61
C LYS A 234 -17.45 4.11 -2.26
N VAL A 235 -18.12 2.98 -2.32
CA VAL A 235 -19.48 2.81 -2.82
C VAL A 235 -20.34 2.06 -1.81
N VAL A 236 -21.63 2.18 -1.95
CA VAL A 236 -22.62 1.42 -1.17
C VAL A 236 -23.61 0.77 -2.10
N ALA A 237 -24.06 -0.42 -1.75
CA ALA A 237 -24.97 -1.21 -2.55
C ALA A 237 -26.09 -1.83 -1.71
N LYS A 238 -27.20 -2.15 -2.37
CA LYS A 238 -28.33 -2.88 -1.80
C LYS A 238 -28.00 -4.37 -1.64
N LYS A 239 -27.17 -4.92 -2.51
CA LYS A 239 -26.85 -6.33 -2.58
C LYS A 239 -25.35 -6.55 -2.72
N ILE A 240 -24.83 -7.55 -2.02
CA ILE A 240 -23.42 -7.95 -2.06
C ILE A 240 -23.29 -9.47 -2.17
N THR A 241 -22.45 -9.92 -3.07
CA THR A 241 -21.98 -11.31 -3.14
C THR A 241 -20.52 -11.36 -2.75
N ILE A 242 -20.16 -12.21 -1.80
CA ILE A 242 -18.80 -12.34 -1.30
C ILE A 242 -18.00 -13.26 -2.23
N GLY A 243 -17.01 -12.72 -2.88
CA GLY A 243 -16.10 -13.46 -3.74
C GLY A 243 -14.88 -13.99 -3.00
N LYS A 244 -13.82 -14.30 -3.75
CA LYS A 244 -12.61 -14.91 -3.21
C LYS A 244 -11.77 -13.92 -2.40
N ARG A 245 -11.09 -14.44 -1.38
CA ARG A 245 -10.04 -13.72 -0.67
C ARG A 245 -8.89 -13.37 -1.61
N ILE A 246 -8.33 -12.16 -1.47
CA ILE A 246 -7.19 -11.65 -2.25
C ILE A 246 -6.00 -11.21 -1.38
N LEU A 247 -6.24 -10.87 -0.11
CA LEU A 247 -5.23 -10.56 0.93
C LEU A 247 -5.65 -11.12 2.28
#